data_d8da2e26a9adb5933f7cad931343872a
#
_entry.id   d8da2e26a9adb5933f7cad931343872a
#
_cell.length_a   1.000
_cell.length_b   1.000
_cell.length_c   1.000
_cell.angle_alpha   90.00
_cell.angle_beta   90.00
_cell.angle_gamma   90.00
#
_symmetry.space_group_name_H-M   'P 1'
#
loop_
_entity.id
_entity.type
_entity.pdbx_description
1 polymer ?
#
loop_
_entity_poly.entity_id
_entity_poly.type
_entity_poly.pdbx_seq_one_letter_code
_entity_poly.pdbx_strand_id
1 'polypeptide(L)'
;MSYNNYNRGYAEPTMTSADYMTRTYRWMALGLLITFAAAFVTATTPLFYVVNSLYLLFTIAELALVFVLSARVQNMSVGAARGVFLGYALLNGMVLSYYFLAFDLGTLVLAFLATSLYFGLMAVYGTTTHKDLSGWGPKLMMALFALLITGFVGVLFGMGFMSTVLYSGIGLVVFMLLTAYDTQKLSQMYSYYAGDLSLIHISEPTRPY
;
A
#
# COMPACT_ATOMS: atom_id res chain seq x y z
N MET A 1 1.94 59.26 -10.50
CA MET A 1 2.88 58.11 -10.44
C MET A 1 2.16 56.97 -9.75
N SER A 2 1.73 56.00 -10.56
CA SER A 2 0.86 54.90 -10.14
C SER A 2 1.73 53.74 -9.66
N TYR A 3 1.66 53.41 -8.37
CA TYR A 3 2.27 52.20 -7.83
C TYR A 3 1.37 51.01 -8.20
N ASN A 4 1.74 50.34 -9.30
CA ASN A 4 1.09 49.10 -9.70
C ASN A 4 1.41 47.98 -8.71
N ASN A 5 0.36 47.48 -8.07
CA ASN A 5 0.32 46.31 -7.22
C ASN A 5 0.91 45.09 -7.94
N TYR A 6 2.13 44.72 -7.57
CA TYR A 6 2.70 43.41 -7.84
C TYR A 6 2.19 42.40 -6.77
N ASN A 7 0.88 42.20 -6.71
CA ASN A 7 0.31 41.01 -6.14
C ASN A 7 0.34 39.89 -7.21
N ARG A 8 1.52 39.40 -7.54
CA ARG A 8 1.62 38.05 -8.11
C ARG A 8 1.33 37.11 -6.97
N GLY A 9 0.09 36.63 -6.92
CA GLY A 9 -0.33 35.60 -6.00
C GLY A 9 0.66 34.44 -6.08
N TYR A 10 1.33 34.20 -4.97
CA TYR A 10 1.98 32.92 -4.75
C TYR A 10 0.87 31.88 -4.91
N ALA A 11 0.95 31.05 -5.95
CA ALA A 11 0.08 29.90 -6.04
C ALA A 11 0.44 29.04 -4.84
N GLU A 12 -0.37 29.14 -3.76
CA GLU A 12 -0.27 28.22 -2.65
C GLU A 12 -0.32 26.80 -3.23
N PRO A 13 0.50 25.89 -2.75
CA PRO A 13 0.41 24.51 -3.18
C PRO A 13 -1.05 24.09 -3.02
N THR A 14 -1.72 23.77 -4.12
CA THR A 14 -3.16 23.50 -4.19
C THR A 14 -3.60 22.29 -3.38
N MET A 15 -2.67 21.66 -2.66
CA MET A 15 -2.91 20.48 -1.82
C MET A 15 -1.95 20.50 -0.62
N THR A 16 -2.50 20.29 0.58
CA THR A 16 -1.69 20.11 1.79
C THR A 16 -1.16 18.68 1.89
N SER A 17 -0.13 18.44 2.76
CA SER A 17 0.36 17.08 3.03
C SER A 17 -0.76 16.19 3.57
N ALA A 18 -1.63 16.73 4.42
CA ALA A 18 -2.78 16.04 4.96
C ALA A 18 -3.77 15.64 3.85
N ASP A 19 -4.02 16.52 2.86
CA ASP A 19 -4.90 16.22 1.73
C ASP A 19 -4.30 15.12 0.83
N TYR A 20 -3.00 15.15 0.58
CA TYR A 20 -2.31 14.13 -0.20
C TYR A 20 -2.40 12.76 0.49
N MET A 21 -2.08 12.69 1.77
CA MET A 21 -2.19 11.46 2.56
C MET A 21 -3.64 10.96 2.62
N THR A 22 -4.59 11.86 2.87
CA THR A 22 -6.01 11.52 2.90
C THR A 22 -6.49 10.94 1.57
N ARG A 23 -6.07 11.51 0.44
CA ARG A 23 -6.41 10.95 -0.89
C ARG A 23 -5.81 9.56 -1.10
N THR A 24 -4.55 9.37 -0.70
CA THR A 24 -3.88 8.07 -0.80
C THR A 24 -4.62 7.01 0.03
N TYR A 25 -4.92 7.31 1.29
CA TYR A 25 -5.65 6.39 2.17
C TYR A 25 -7.08 6.10 1.68
N ARG A 26 -7.78 7.08 1.10
CA ARG A 26 -9.09 6.85 0.48
C ARG A 26 -9.02 5.85 -0.67
N TRP A 27 -8.00 5.94 -1.54
CA TRP A 27 -7.79 4.96 -2.62
C TRP A 27 -7.44 3.58 -2.07
N MET A 28 -6.60 3.50 -1.03
CA MET A 28 -6.31 2.24 -0.36
C MET A 28 -7.56 1.61 0.26
N ALA A 29 -8.36 2.41 0.98
CA ALA A 29 -9.63 1.95 1.56
C ALA A 29 -10.61 1.46 0.48
N LEU A 30 -10.72 2.18 -0.64
CA LEU A 30 -11.54 1.75 -1.77
C LEU A 30 -11.05 0.41 -2.35
N GLY A 31 -9.74 0.25 -2.53
CA GLY A 31 -9.15 -1.02 -2.96
C GLY A 31 -9.49 -2.16 -2.02
N LEU A 32 -9.35 -1.96 -0.71
CA LEU A 32 -9.70 -2.95 0.31
C LEU A 32 -11.20 -3.31 0.29
N LEU A 33 -12.09 -2.33 0.11
CA LEU A 33 -13.52 -2.57 0.00
C LEU A 33 -13.86 -3.41 -1.25
N ILE A 34 -13.21 -3.12 -2.38
CA ILE A 34 -13.39 -3.90 -3.62
C ILE A 34 -12.87 -5.32 -3.43
N THR A 35 -11.69 -5.47 -2.81
CA THR A 35 -11.12 -6.79 -2.47
C THR A 35 -12.07 -7.59 -1.59
N PHE A 36 -12.60 -6.97 -0.53
CA PHE A 36 -13.57 -7.62 0.35
C PHE A 36 -14.85 -8.03 -0.39
N ALA A 37 -15.44 -7.12 -1.16
CA ALA A 37 -16.65 -7.39 -1.93
C ALA A 37 -16.41 -8.51 -2.95
N ALA A 38 -15.30 -8.50 -3.67
CA ALA A 38 -14.94 -9.54 -4.61
C ALA A 38 -14.74 -10.89 -3.93
N ALA A 39 -14.05 -10.93 -2.77
CA ALA A 39 -13.84 -12.14 -1.99
C ALA A 39 -15.17 -12.72 -1.49
N PHE A 40 -16.04 -11.87 -0.94
CA PHE A 40 -17.35 -12.27 -0.43
C PHE A 40 -18.26 -12.79 -1.54
N VAL A 41 -18.38 -12.06 -2.66
CA VAL A 41 -19.18 -12.49 -3.81
C VAL A 41 -18.65 -13.80 -4.38
N THR A 42 -17.33 -13.93 -4.54
CA THR A 42 -16.73 -15.17 -5.04
C THR A 42 -17.01 -16.34 -4.12
N ALA A 43 -16.85 -16.17 -2.80
CA ALA A 43 -17.06 -17.23 -1.81
C ALA A 43 -18.53 -17.69 -1.72
N THR A 44 -19.48 -16.78 -1.96
CA THR A 44 -20.93 -17.05 -1.80
C THR A 44 -21.62 -17.46 -3.11
N THR A 45 -20.90 -17.48 -4.23
CA THR A 45 -21.47 -17.81 -5.55
C THR A 45 -20.75 -18.99 -6.19
N PRO A 46 -21.33 -19.62 -7.25
CA PRO A 46 -20.66 -20.67 -8.03
C PRO A 46 -19.33 -20.24 -8.66
N LEU A 47 -19.03 -18.93 -8.70
CA LEU A 47 -17.76 -18.39 -9.18
C LEU A 47 -16.56 -18.98 -8.40
N PHE A 48 -16.76 -19.35 -7.14
CA PHE A 48 -15.74 -20.02 -6.33
C PHE A 48 -15.16 -21.27 -7.01
N TYR A 49 -16.00 -22.10 -7.62
CA TYR A 49 -15.53 -23.33 -8.28
C TYR A 49 -14.64 -23.02 -9.48
N VAL A 50 -14.94 -21.96 -10.22
CA VAL A 50 -14.13 -21.51 -11.37
C VAL A 50 -12.78 -20.98 -10.88
N VAL A 51 -12.80 -20.10 -9.87
CA VAL A 51 -11.58 -19.52 -9.31
C VAL A 51 -10.71 -20.60 -8.66
N ASN A 52 -11.31 -21.54 -7.94
CA ASN A 52 -10.57 -22.64 -7.32
C ASN A 52 -9.94 -23.58 -8.36
N SER A 53 -10.64 -23.88 -9.46
CA SER A 53 -10.10 -24.70 -10.55
C SER A 53 -8.92 -24.02 -11.26
N LEU A 54 -8.91 -22.70 -11.31
CA LEU A 54 -7.90 -21.88 -11.98
C LEU A 54 -7.05 -21.10 -10.97
N TYR A 55 -6.97 -21.53 -9.70
CA TYR A 55 -6.34 -20.81 -8.60
C TYR A 55 -4.91 -20.36 -8.92
N LEU A 56 -4.11 -21.28 -9.49
CA LEU A 56 -2.74 -20.97 -9.88
C LEU A 56 -2.68 -19.88 -10.95
N LEU A 57 -3.59 -19.90 -11.92
CA LEU A 57 -3.66 -18.88 -12.98
C LEU A 57 -4.02 -17.51 -12.38
N PHE A 58 -5.00 -17.45 -11.48
CA PHE A 58 -5.40 -16.21 -10.80
C PHE A 58 -4.25 -15.66 -9.94
N THR A 59 -3.55 -16.52 -9.20
CA THR A 59 -2.39 -16.13 -8.38
C THR A 59 -1.25 -15.59 -9.26
N ILE A 60 -0.94 -16.24 -10.40
CA ILE A 60 0.09 -15.75 -11.32
C ILE A 60 -0.33 -14.40 -11.93
N ALA A 61 -1.60 -14.26 -12.31
CA ALA A 61 -2.12 -13.00 -12.86
C ALA A 61 -2.06 -11.87 -11.82
N GLU A 62 -2.37 -12.14 -10.56
CA GLU A 62 -2.24 -11.20 -9.46
C GLU A 62 -0.80 -10.73 -9.30
N LEU A 63 0.16 -11.66 -9.23
CA LEU A 63 1.58 -11.33 -9.14
C LEU A 63 2.05 -10.52 -10.35
N ALA A 64 1.62 -10.88 -11.55
CA ALA A 64 1.94 -10.14 -12.76
C ALA A 64 1.44 -8.68 -12.68
N LEU A 65 0.21 -8.44 -12.18
CA LEU A 65 -0.31 -7.08 -11.98
C LEU A 65 0.50 -6.29 -10.95
N VAL A 66 0.94 -6.92 -9.85
CA VAL A 66 1.84 -6.28 -8.88
C VAL A 66 3.14 -5.85 -9.54
N PHE A 67 3.77 -6.72 -10.33
CA PHE A 67 5.00 -6.38 -11.06
C PHE A 67 4.78 -5.26 -12.08
N VAL A 68 3.70 -5.32 -12.86
CA VAL A 68 3.35 -4.26 -13.83
C VAL A 68 3.13 -2.94 -13.12
N LEU A 69 2.37 -2.93 -12.03
CA LEU A 69 2.09 -1.71 -11.28
C LEU A 69 3.39 -1.15 -10.67
N SER A 70 4.21 -1.98 -10.02
CA SER A 70 5.46 -1.56 -9.40
C SER A 70 6.49 -1.03 -10.40
N ALA A 71 6.61 -1.69 -11.58
CA ALA A 71 7.61 -1.34 -12.57
C ALA A 71 7.22 -0.16 -13.48
N ARG A 72 5.91 0.05 -13.69
CA ARG A 72 5.43 1.00 -14.71
C ARG A 72 4.56 2.13 -14.17
N VAL A 73 4.23 2.17 -12.88
CA VAL A 73 3.33 3.18 -12.29
C VAL A 73 3.77 4.61 -12.60
N GLN A 74 5.08 4.88 -12.59
CA GLN A 74 5.63 6.22 -12.89
C GLN A 74 5.46 6.65 -14.35
N ASN A 75 5.33 5.69 -15.27
CA ASN A 75 5.18 5.92 -16.71
C ASN A 75 3.74 5.76 -17.19
N MET A 76 2.80 5.46 -16.28
CA MET A 76 1.38 5.29 -16.61
C MET A 76 0.62 6.60 -16.44
N SER A 77 -0.41 6.79 -17.25
CA SER A 77 -1.41 7.81 -16.96
C SER A 77 -2.12 7.48 -15.62
N VAL A 78 -2.58 8.51 -14.92
CA VAL A 78 -3.30 8.33 -13.64
C VAL A 78 -4.53 7.43 -13.80
N GLY A 79 -5.24 7.53 -14.95
CA GLY A 79 -6.37 6.67 -15.25
C GLY A 79 -5.97 5.20 -15.42
N ALA A 80 -4.88 4.93 -16.15
CA ALA A 80 -4.37 3.57 -16.33
C ALA A 80 -3.88 2.97 -15.01
N ALA A 81 -3.14 3.72 -14.20
CA ALA A 81 -2.68 3.26 -12.89
C ALA A 81 -3.86 2.90 -11.96
N ARG A 82 -4.91 3.74 -11.94
CA ARG A 82 -6.14 3.45 -11.19
C ARG A 82 -6.84 2.19 -11.70
N GLY A 83 -6.96 2.03 -13.02
CA GLY A 83 -7.58 0.84 -13.64
C GLY A 83 -6.84 -0.45 -13.27
N VAL A 84 -5.51 -0.46 -13.36
CA VAL A 84 -4.67 -1.62 -12.97
C VAL A 84 -4.79 -1.90 -11.47
N PHE A 85 -4.81 -0.87 -10.64
CA PHE A 85 -5.00 -1.01 -9.19
C PHE A 85 -6.36 -1.64 -8.83
N LEU A 86 -7.45 -1.19 -9.48
CA LEU A 86 -8.78 -1.76 -9.27
C LEU A 86 -8.87 -3.20 -9.79
N GLY A 87 -8.25 -3.49 -10.93
CA GLY A 87 -8.12 -4.85 -11.45
C GLY A 87 -7.36 -5.78 -10.51
N TYR A 88 -6.26 -5.28 -9.94
CA TYR A 88 -5.53 -5.98 -8.89
C TYR A 88 -6.40 -6.24 -7.65
N ALA A 89 -7.13 -5.23 -7.17
CA ALA A 89 -8.01 -5.38 -6.01
C ALA A 89 -9.11 -6.44 -6.22
N LEU A 90 -9.67 -6.50 -7.44
CA LEU A 90 -10.65 -7.54 -7.82
C LEU A 90 -10.02 -8.94 -7.82
N LEU A 91 -8.89 -9.12 -8.50
CA LEU A 91 -8.18 -10.41 -8.54
C LEU A 91 -7.76 -10.87 -7.16
N ASN A 92 -7.19 -9.97 -6.37
CA ASN A 92 -6.79 -10.25 -4.99
C ASN A 92 -7.99 -10.74 -4.17
N GLY A 93 -9.15 -10.10 -4.29
CA GLY A 93 -10.38 -10.54 -3.64
C GLY A 93 -10.81 -11.95 -4.08
N MET A 94 -10.75 -12.25 -5.39
CA MET A 94 -11.07 -13.60 -5.88
C MET A 94 -10.13 -14.65 -5.29
N VAL A 95 -8.83 -14.41 -5.23
CA VAL A 95 -7.84 -15.32 -4.62
C VAL A 95 -8.08 -15.46 -3.11
N LEU A 96 -8.37 -14.35 -2.42
CA LEU A 96 -8.66 -14.36 -0.98
C LEU A 96 -10.01 -14.98 -0.61
N SER A 97 -10.89 -15.25 -1.55
CA SER A 97 -12.21 -15.86 -1.30
C SER A 97 -12.11 -17.21 -0.56
N TYR A 98 -11.00 -17.93 -0.75
CA TYR A 98 -10.72 -19.17 -0.06
C TYR A 98 -10.75 -19.03 1.47
N TYR A 99 -10.30 -17.90 2.00
CA TYR A 99 -10.27 -17.67 3.45
C TYR A 99 -11.67 -17.57 4.08
N PHE A 100 -12.68 -17.12 3.31
CA PHE A 100 -14.08 -17.08 3.76
C PHE A 100 -14.70 -18.49 3.95
N LEU A 101 -14.11 -19.49 3.30
CA LEU A 101 -14.53 -20.89 3.46
C LEU A 101 -13.65 -21.66 4.45
N ALA A 102 -12.39 -21.25 4.59
CA ALA A 102 -11.43 -21.89 5.50
C ALA A 102 -11.59 -21.48 6.97
N PHE A 103 -12.10 -20.26 7.21
CA PHE A 103 -12.26 -19.69 8.55
C PHE A 103 -13.70 -19.22 8.77
N ASP A 104 -14.15 -19.29 10.01
CA ASP A 104 -15.44 -18.71 10.38
C ASP A 104 -15.40 -17.17 10.30
N LEU A 105 -16.58 -16.58 10.06
CA LEU A 105 -16.71 -15.13 9.88
C LEU A 105 -16.26 -14.34 11.12
N GLY A 106 -16.48 -14.87 12.32
CA GLY A 106 -16.06 -14.22 13.57
C GLY A 106 -14.56 -14.09 13.66
N THR A 107 -13.82 -15.16 13.32
CA THR A 107 -12.36 -15.14 13.26
C THR A 107 -11.83 -14.16 12.24
N LEU A 108 -12.45 -14.08 11.04
CA LEU A 108 -12.06 -13.11 10.01
C LEU A 108 -12.31 -11.67 10.45
N VAL A 109 -13.47 -11.39 11.05
CA VAL A 109 -13.80 -10.06 11.57
C VAL A 109 -12.84 -9.65 12.68
N LEU A 110 -12.54 -10.54 13.61
CA LEU A 110 -11.59 -10.26 14.69
C LEU A 110 -10.18 -9.97 14.15
N ALA A 111 -9.70 -10.79 13.21
CA ALA A 111 -8.41 -10.58 12.57
C ALA A 111 -8.37 -9.24 11.82
N PHE A 112 -9.45 -8.89 11.10
CA PHE A 112 -9.56 -7.62 10.39
C PHE A 112 -9.54 -6.42 11.36
N LEU A 113 -10.30 -6.45 12.44
CA LEU A 113 -10.31 -5.39 13.45
C LEU A 113 -8.95 -5.24 14.12
N ALA A 114 -8.33 -6.34 14.53
CA ALA A 114 -7.01 -6.34 15.15
C ALA A 114 -5.94 -5.76 14.20
N THR A 115 -5.92 -6.20 12.94
CA THR A 115 -4.96 -5.69 11.95
C THR A 115 -5.22 -4.24 11.57
N SER A 116 -6.50 -3.81 11.50
CA SER A 116 -6.86 -2.41 11.23
C SER A 116 -6.41 -1.47 12.35
N LEU A 117 -6.63 -1.86 13.60
CA LEU A 117 -6.15 -1.11 14.77
C LEU A 117 -4.62 -1.00 14.75
N TYR A 118 -3.98 -2.10 14.49
CA TYR A 118 -2.54 -2.23 14.45
C TYR A 118 -1.91 -1.37 13.34
N PHE A 119 -2.46 -1.45 12.12
CA PHE A 119 -2.07 -0.62 11.00
C PHE A 119 -2.25 0.87 11.31
N GLY A 120 -3.39 1.25 11.91
CA GLY A 120 -3.65 2.62 12.32
C GLY A 120 -2.62 3.15 13.32
N LEU A 121 -2.27 2.36 14.34
CA LEU A 121 -1.26 2.72 15.32
C LEU A 121 0.13 2.90 14.70
N MET A 122 0.53 2.00 13.78
CA MET A 122 1.80 2.10 13.09
C MET A 122 1.85 3.25 12.10
N ALA A 123 0.74 3.56 11.43
CA ALA A 123 0.63 4.72 10.56
C ALA A 123 0.76 6.03 11.34
N VAL A 124 0.10 6.15 12.49
CA VAL A 124 0.26 7.31 13.39
C VAL A 124 1.70 7.39 13.89
N TYR A 125 2.29 6.28 14.33
CA TYR A 125 3.69 6.27 14.76
C TYR A 125 4.63 6.72 13.64
N GLY A 126 4.47 6.21 12.41
CA GLY A 126 5.30 6.58 11.26
C GLY A 126 5.24 8.06 10.91
N THR A 127 4.07 8.72 11.08
CA THR A 127 3.92 10.17 10.84
C THR A 127 4.42 11.04 11.97
N THR A 128 4.37 10.57 13.21
CA THR A 128 4.68 11.38 14.41
C THR A 128 6.08 11.15 14.95
N THR A 129 6.74 10.05 14.60
CA THR A 129 8.07 9.73 15.09
C THR A 129 9.12 10.71 14.57
N HIS A 130 9.97 11.20 15.47
CA HIS A 130 11.15 12.00 15.12
C HIS A 130 12.37 11.14 14.74
N LYS A 131 12.26 9.81 14.88
CA LYS A 131 13.34 8.89 14.49
C LYS A 131 13.34 8.73 12.98
N ASP A 132 14.50 8.86 12.37
CA ASP A 132 14.66 8.56 10.94
C ASP A 132 14.61 7.04 10.71
N LEU A 133 13.56 6.59 10.03
CA LEU A 133 13.37 5.19 9.67
C LEU A 133 13.96 4.85 8.30
N SER A 134 14.54 5.82 7.57
CA SER A 134 15.03 5.62 6.19
C SER A 134 16.07 4.49 6.09
N GLY A 135 16.94 4.37 7.09
CA GLY A 135 17.95 3.31 7.17
C GLY A 135 17.37 1.90 7.43
N TRP A 136 16.09 1.80 7.80
CA TRP A 136 15.42 0.51 8.04
C TRP A 136 14.82 -0.09 6.78
N GLY A 137 14.49 0.73 5.77
CA GLY A 137 13.86 0.27 4.54
C GLY A 137 14.54 -0.93 3.88
N PRO A 138 15.86 -0.88 3.52
CA PRO A 138 16.56 -2.00 2.92
C PRO A 138 16.57 -3.25 3.80
N LYS A 139 16.70 -3.09 5.12
CA LYS A 139 16.73 -4.21 6.09
C LYS A 139 15.36 -4.89 6.18
N LEU A 140 14.29 -4.11 6.22
CA LEU A 140 12.92 -4.62 6.26
C LEU A 140 12.53 -5.29 4.95
N MET A 141 12.99 -4.77 3.80
CA MET A 141 12.80 -5.42 2.51
C MET A 141 13.52 -6.77 2.45
N MET A 142 14.77 -6.86 2.94
CA MET A 142 15.47 -8.14 3.05
C MET A 142 14.75 -9.11 3.98
N ALA A 143 14.23 -8.64 5.12
CA ALA A 143 13.43 -9.45 6.04
C ALA A 143 12.15 -9.96 5.38
N LEU A 144 11.47 -9.12 4.59
CA LEU A 144 10.29 -9.51 3.82
C LEU A 144 10.63 -10.61 2.80
N PHE A 145 11.71 -10.45 2.02
CA PHE A 145 12.15 -11.49 1.08
C PHE A 145 12.53 -12.79 1.79
N ALA A 146 13.21 -12.72 2.94
CA ALA A 146 13.52 -13.89 3.74
C ALA A 146 12.25 -14.59 4.22
N LEU A 147 11.22 -13.84 4.65
CA LEU A 147 9.91 -14.40 5.01
C LEU A 147 9.25 -15.09 3.81
N LEU A 148 9.24 -14.46 2.64
CA LEU A 148 8.65 -15.07 1.43
C LEU A 148 9.34 -16.40 1.08
N ILE A 149 10.67 -16.43 1.09
CA ILE A 149 11.45 -17.65 0.80
C ILE A 149 11.18 -18.71 1.88
N THR A 150 11.21 -18.34 3.15
CA THR A 150 10.96 -19.26 4.27
C THR A 150 9.54 -19.81 4.22
N GLY A 151 8.55 -18.98 3.89
CA GLY A 151 7.17 -19.41 3.71
C GLY A 151 7.02 -20.41 2.57
N PHE A 152 7.65 -20.14 1.44
CA PHE A 152 7.64 -21.04 0.29
C PHE A 152 8.29 -22.40 0.62
N VAL A 153 9.46 -22.37 1.25
CA VAL A 153 10.15 -23.58 1.71
C VAL A 153 9.31 -24.33 2.73
N GLY A 154 8.68 -23.61 3.67
CA GLY A 154 7.82 -24.20 4.69
C GLY A 154 6.61 -24.93 4.11
N VAL A 155 6.00 -24.39 3.03
CA VAL A 155 4.92 -25.08 2.30
C VAL A 155 5.42 -26.36 1.65
N LEU A 156 6.61 -26.34 1.06
CA LEU A 156 7.17 -27.53 0.38
C LEU A 156 7.54 -28.67 1.35
N PHE A 157 8.04 -28.33 2.54
CA PHE A 157 8.52 -29.30 3.53
C PHE A 157 7.53 -29.56 4.68
N GLY A 158 6.37 -28.93 4.68
CA GLY A 158 5.33 -29.09 5.71
C GLY A 158 5.75 -28.48 7.05
N MET A 159 5.53 -27.19 7.24
CA MET A 159 5.77 -26.56 8.56
C MET A 159 4.81 -27.09 9.62
N GLY A 160 5.37 -27.49 10.77
CA GLY A 160 4.57 -27.82 11.94
C GLY A 160 3.89 -26.59 12.56
N PHE A 161 2.86 -26.82 13.37
CA PHE A 161 2.05 -25.78 14.01
C PHE A 161 2.91 -24.71 14.73
N MET A 162 3.88 -25.13 15.55
CA MET A 162 4.73 -24.19 16.31
C MET A 162 5.60 -23.32 15.38
N SER A 163 6.14 -23.89 14.32
CA SER A 163 6.90 -23.16 13.32
C SER A 163 6.03 -22.15 12.59
N THR A 164 4.77 -22.50 12.30
CA THR A 164 3.80 -21.59 11.66
C THR A 164 3.46 -20.41 12.57
N VAL A 165 3.26 -20.62 13.87
CA VAL A 165 2.98 -19.54 14.82
C VAL A 165 4.16 -18.57 14.93
N LEU A 166 5.39 -19.10 15.06
CA LEU A 166 6.60 -18.28 15.11
C LEU A 166 6.79 -17.49 13.81
N TYR A 167 6.62 -18.14 12.68
CA TYR A 167 6.72 -17.51 11.36
C TYR A 167 5.70 -16.36 11.21
N SER A 168 4.44 -16.59 11.58
CA SER A 168 3.39 -15.58 11.54
C SER A 168 3.68 -14.40 12.48
N GLY A 169 4.19 -14.68 13.69
CA GLY A 169 4.59 -13.65 14.65
C GLY A 169 5.71 -12.75 14.13
N ILE A 170 6.75 -13.35 13.55
CA ILE A 170 7.86 -12.61 12.92
C ILE A 170 7.33 -11.79 11.73
N GLY A 171 6.48 -12.39 10.89
CA GLY A 171 5.86 -11.72 9.76
C GLY A 171 5.06 -10.50 10.20
N LEU A 172 4.25 -10.65 11.24
CA LEU A 172 3.48 -9.55 11.81
C LEU A 172 4.38 -8.38 12.24
N VAL A 173 5.47 -8.64 12.96
CA VAL A 173 6.42 -7.60 13.39
C VAL A 173 7.08 -6.91 12.19
N VAL A 174 7.50 -7.67 11.17
CA VAL A 174 8.10 -7.10 9.95
C VAL A 174 7.11 -6.20 9.22
N PHE A 175 5.86 -6.62 9.05
CA PHE A 175 4.82 -5.81 8.42
C PHE A 175 4.49 -4.54 9.22
N MET A 176 4.53 -4.60 10.56
CA MET A 176 4.37 -3.41 11.40
C MET A 176 5.43 -2.36 11.11
N LEU A 177 6.67 -2.80 11.15
CA LEU A 177 7.82 -1.91 10.94
C LEU A 177 7.82 -1.36 9.50
N LEU A 178 7.44 -2.18 8.51
CA LEU A 178 7.24 -1.73 7.13
C LEU A 178 6.14 -0.66 7.04
N THR A 179 5.01 -0.86 7.70
CA THR A 179 3.92 0.12 7.71
C THR A 179 4.38 1.47 8.27
N ALA A 180 5.10 1.47 9.39
CA ALA A 180 5.65 2.70 9.97
C ALA A 180 6.66 3.38 9.03
N TYR A 181 7.55 2.60 8.42
CA TYR A 181 8.53 3.08 7.45
C TYR A 181 7.85 3.68 6.20
N ASP A 182 6.90 2.96 5.60
CA ASP A 182 6.22 3.41 4.38
C ASP A 182 5.40 4.68 4.64
N THR A 183 4.75 4.78 5.80
CA THR A 183 3.98 5.96 6.19
C THR A 183 4.90 7.17 6.39
N GLN A 184 6.06 7.00 7.04
CA GLN A 184 7.04 8.06 7.17
C GLN A 184 7.59 8.49 5.80
N LYS A 185 7.94 7.52 4.95
CA LYS A 185 8.43 7.77 3.59
C LYS A 185 7.40 8.52 2.75
N LEU A 186 6.12 8.15 2.83
CA LEU A 186 5.03 8.83 2.13
C LEU A 186 4.93 10.31 2.55
N SER A 187 5.05 10.58 3.85
CA SER A 187 5.06 11.94 4.41
C SER A 187 6.27 12.75 3.92
N GLN A 188 7.46 12.13 3.88
CA GLN A 188 8.69 12.77 3.41
C GLN A 188 8.66 13.05 1.90
N MET A 189 8.11 12.13 1.10
CA MET A 189 7.96 12.34 -0.34
C MET A 189 7.11 13.57 -0.66
N TYR A 190 6.02 13.79 0.07
CA TYR A 190 5.22 15.00 -0.12
C TYR A 190 6.03 16.27 0.17
N SER A 191 6.76 16.33 1.28
CA SER A 191 7.57 17.49 1.64
C SER A 191 8.69 17.76 0.63
N TYR A 192 9.27 16.72 0.03
CA TYR A 192 10.27 16.86 -1.02
C TYR A 192 9.65 17.49 -2.29
N TYR A 193 8.54 16.97 -2.78
CA TYR A 193 7.88 17.50 -3.98
C TYR A 193 7.30 18.90 -3.76
N ALA A 194 6.74 19.17 -2.60
CA ALA A 194 6.24 20.51 -2.27
C ALA A 194 7.38 21.52 -2.09
N GLY A 195 8.52 21.11 -1.53
CA GLY A 195 9.72 21.93 -1.38
C GLY A 195 10.40 22.24 -2.71
N ASP A 196 10.45 21.29 -3.62
CA ASP A 196 11.06 21.45 -4.95
C ASP A 196 10.28 22.45 -5.81
N LEU A 197 8.95 22.39 -5.76
CA LEU A 197 8.08 23.39 -6.39
C LEU A 197 8.30 24.81 -5.82
N SER A 198 8.58 24.96 -4.54
CA SER A 198 8.87 26.25 -3.92
C SER A 198 10.27 26.76 -4.30
N LEU A 199 11.25 25.88 -4.45
CA LEU A 199 12.62 26.24 -4.85
C LEU A 199 12.71 26.65 -6.33
N ILE A 200 11.92 26.09 -7.23
CA ILE A 200 11.85 26.49 -8.64
C ILE A 200 11.37 27.95 -8.76
N HIS A 201 10.45 28.38 -7.90
CA HIS A 201 9.98 29.76 -7.89
C HIS A 201 10.93 30.75 -7.19
N ILE A 202 11.83 30.29 -6.31
CA ILE A 202 12.82 31.12 -5.63
C ILE A 202 14.10 31.29 -6.47
N SER A 203 14.39 30.33 -7.35
CA SER A 203 15.62 30.31 -8.14
C SER A 203 15.51 30.90 -9.54
N GLU A 204 14.37 31.50 -9.92
CA GLU A 204 14.35 32.35 -11.13
C GLU A 204 15.10 33.66 -10.84
N PRO A 205 16.35 33.78 -11.33
CA PRO A 205 17.04 35.06 -11.19
C PRO A 205 16.25 36.08 -11.99
N THR A 206 15.81 37.16 -11.35
CA THR A 206 15.41 38.38 -12.01
C THR A 206 16.52 38.76 -12.97
N ARG A 207 16.39 38.46 -14.26
CA ARG A 207 17.23 39.03 -15.29
C ARG A 207 16.88 40.52 -15.35
N PRO A 208 17.81 41.44 -15.04
CA PRO A 208 17.64 42.86 -15.40
C PRO A 208 17.78 42.95 -16.92
N TYR A 209 16.86 43.67 -17.52
CA TYR A 209 16.94 44.13 -18.91
C TYR A 209 18.02 45.18 -19.05
#